data_2797496df20a0737e08bea193eb13cc7
#
_entry.id   2797496df20a0737e08bea193eb13cc7
#
_cell.length_a   1.000
_cell.length_b   1.000
_cell.length_c   1.000
_cell.angle_alpha   90.00
_cell.angle_beta   90.00
_cell.angle_gamma   90.00
#
_symmetry.space_group_name_H-M   'P 1'
#
loop_
_entity.id
_entity.type
_entity.pdbx_description
1 polymer ?
#
loop_
_entity_poly.entity_id
_entity_poly.type
_entity_poly.pdbx_seq_one_letter_code
_entity_poly.pdbx_strand_id
1 'polypeptide(L)'
;MKNKWTIGLSLILACLLSAPAWPQSGAKAGQLPTVRKIEPPNWWINYTPELTLLLTGENLSGARVESASTNVTVQSAEASANGHYLFVHLQLSSNLPAGTVRLRLTTSAGSTTVSLPLLARADPRGRFEGFSRDDVIYLIMPDRFADGDPANDRPAASTGLYDRSNPMAYHGGDLRGIQEHLGYLHDLGVTTLWLTPVWKNANSDYHGYHVVDFYALDDHMGSMQEYQALVADAHRLGMKVLIDYVVNHTGPQHPWANDPPSPTWFHGTPAHHLEPSYDFSGLVDPHASPREYLATLDGWFAGKLPDLNPDDPALATYLAQNAMWWTEIAQLDGFRLDTFPYSSRQFWSGWHDRLREVYPRINGVGEVADGDSTITSFFEGGRKQFDGIDSGVATVFDFPLAFVLRDVTIRGAPMKKMVDILRHDELYPHPEMLVTFIGNHDNKRFMGEEGSNPAKLKAAFSLLLTLRGIPQIYSGDEIAMPGGIDPDNRRDFPGGFPGDPHDAFAASGRNAEQQDVFTHVQSLLALRKVHAALRAGKQWHIGWDENYYAFLRELPEEKLLIVYNNASKTLELSIPVENTPLATARQLQTVFGNTSAEIVTGKVHLSLPAQTLAVFSVR
;
A
#
# COMPACT_ATOMS: atom_id res chain seq x y z
N MET A 1 -23.13 62.46 41.64
CA MET A 1 -22.40 63.74 41.77
C MET A 1 -20.97 63.57 41.44
N LYS A 2 -20.55 64.27 40.40
CA LYS A 2 -19.19 64.66 39.93
C LYS A 2 -18.09 63.61 39.91
N ASN A 3 -17.86 63.12 38.68
CA ASN A 3 -16.67 62.49 38.15
C ASN A 3 -15.43 63.38 38.25
N LYS A 4 -14.27 62.75 38.48
CA LYS A 4 -12.96 63.27 37.97
C LYS A 4 -12.19 62.13 37.30
N TRP A 5 -11.94 62.34 36.05
CA TRP A 5 -11.03 61.55 35.24
C TRP A 5 -9.58 62.02 35.54
N THR A 6 -8.69 61.09 35.80
CA THR A 6 -7.25 61.35 35.81
C THR A 6 -6.60 60.47 34.72
N ILE A 7 -6.03 61.17 33.73
CA ILE A 7 -5.27 60.55 32.62
C ILE A 7 -3.89 60.24 33.16
N GLY A 8 -3.58 58.94 33.23
CA GLY A 8 -2.23 58.49 33.50
C GLY A 8 -1.48 58.18 32.22
N LEU A 9 -0.43 58.95 31.95
CA LEU A 9 0.50 58.74 30.85
C LEU A 9 1.41 57.53 31.20
N SER A 10 1.21 56.40 30.55
CA SER A 10 2.12 55.26 30.65
C SER A 10 3.19 55.34 29.58
N LEU A 11 4.42 55.50 29.96
CA LEU A 11 5.60 55.33 29.10
C LEU A 11 5.64 53.89 28.61
N ILE A 12 5.58 53.69 27.31
CA ILE A 12 5.90 52.40 26.66
C ILE A 12 7.42 52.31 26.56
N LEU A 13 8.01 51.50 27.43
CA LEU A 13 9.39 51.08 27.31
C LEU A 13 9.48 49.97 26.27
N ALA A 14 9.96 50.30 25.06
CA ALA A 14 10.23 49.30 24.01
C ALA A 14 11.43 48.44 24.43
N CYS A 15 11.14 47.26 25.01
CA CYS A 15 12.13 46.19 25.12
C CYS A 15 12.36 45.60 23.73
N LEU A 16 13.46 45.98 23.11
CA LEU A 16 14.03 45.25 21.97
C LEU A 16 14.49 43.86 22.52
N LEU A 17 13.61 42.88 22.39
CA LEU A 17 13.99 41.46 22.51
C LEU A 17 14.83 41.11 21.28
N SER A 18 16.14 41.11 21.43
CA SER A 18 17.06 40.49 20.52
C SER A 18 16.72 38.98 20.47
N ALA A 19 16.17 38.53 19.33
CA ALA A 19 16.05 37.10 19.04
C ALA A 19 17.43 36.45 19.21
N PRO A 20 17.55 35.28 19.84
CA PRO A 20 18.81 34.58 19.86
C PRO A 20 19.18 34.22 18.44
N ALA A 21 20.29 34.79 17.96
CA ALA A 21 20.90 34.35 16.72
C ALA A 21 21.30 32.89 16.91
N TRP A 22 20.70 32.02 16.15
CA TRP A 22 21.18 30.64 15.99
C TRP A 22 22.64 30.72 15.54
N PRO A 23 23.53 29.91 16.13
CA PRO A 23 24.89 29.86 15.63
C PRO A 23 24.82 29.40 14.18
N GLN A 24 25.03 30.31 13.23
CA GLN A 24 25.42 29.94 11.89
C GLN A 24 26.68 29.10 12.07
N SER A 25 26.58 27.79 11.84
CA SER A 25 27.74 26.95 11.65
C SER A 25 28.43 27.44 10.39
N GLY A 26 29.28 28.46 10.54
CA GLY A 26 30.01 29.05 9.45
C GLY A 26 30.76 27.95 8.72
N ALA A 27 30.51 27.77 7.43
CA ALA A 27 31.35 26.97 6.57
C ALA A 27 32.80 27.34 6.87
N LYS A 28 33.61 26.39 7.32
CA LYS A 28 35.02 26.62 7.59
C LYS A 28 35.64 27.02 6.26
N ALA A 29 35.99 28.31 6.11
CA ALA A 29 36.60 28.81 4.91
C ALA A 29 37.85 27.98 4.59
N GLY A 30 37.85 27.26 3.45
CA GLY A 30 38.99 26.51 2.96
C GLY A 30 38.83 24.98 2.89
N GLN A 31 37.67 24.40 3.24
CA GLN A 31 37.45 22.97 3.04
C GLN A 31 36.78 22.67 1.70
N LEU A 32 37.30 21.65 0.98
CA LEU A 32 36.77 21.21 -0.30
C LEU A 32 35.31 20.72 -0.17
N PRO A 33 34.47 20.92 -1.18
CA PRO A 33 33.16 20.29 -1.23
C PRO A 33 33.29 18.77 -1.27
N THR A 34 32.48 18.05 -0.48
CA THR A 34 32.39 16.60 -0.51
C THR A 34 30.96 16.16 -0.73
N VAL A 35 30.77 15.06 -1.44
CA VAL A 35 29.46 14.43 -1.66
C VAL A 35 29.54 13.00 -1.14
N ARG A 36 28.62 12.65 -0.24
CA ARG A 36 28.50 11.32 0.37
C ARG A 36 27.42 10.48 -0.30
N LYS A 37 26.35 11.11 -0.79
CA LYS A 37 25.19 10.43 -1.38
C LYS A 37 24.63 11.20 -2.55
N ILE A 38 24.13 10.48 -3.54
CA ILE A 38 23.40 11.00 -4.70
C ILE A 38 22.05 10.28 -4.74
N GLU A 39 20.97 11.03 -4.86
CA GLU A 39 19.61 10.54 -4.94
C GLU A 39 18.87 11.19 -6.12
N PRO A 40 18.35 10.37 -7.07
CA PRO A 40 18.52 8.92 -7.21
C PRO A 40 19.98 8.52 -7.50
N PRO A 41 20.39 7.28 -7.10
CA PRO A 41 21.79 6.84 -7.25
C PRO A 41 22.20 6.53 -8.71
N ASN A 42 21.24 6.33 -9.58
CA ASN A 42 21.37 6.16 -11.02
C ASN A 42 20.08 6.60 -11.71
N TRP A 43 20.12 6.74 -13.04
CA TRP A 43 18.95 6.98 -13.86
C TRP A 43 19.04 6.20 -15.17
N TRP A 44 18.07 6.36 -16.07
CA TRP A 44 18.04 5.68 -17.35
C TRP A 44 18.04 6.68 -18.52
N ILE A 45 18.69 6.28 -19.61
CA ILE A 45 18.57 6.98 -20.89
C ILE A 45 17.19 6.72 -21.50
N ASN A 46 16.69 7.66 -22.29
CA ASN A 46 15.37 7.57 -22.94
C ASN A 46 14.22 7.30 -21.93
N TYR A 47 14.32 7.88 -20.74
CA TYR A 47 13.36 7.68 -19.67
C TYR A 47 12.55 8.94 -19.40
N THR A 48 13.14 9.92 -18.75
CA THR A 48 12.57 11.27 -18.59
C THR A 48 13.55 12.30 -19.14
N PRO A 49 13.06 13.41 -19.73
CA PRO A 49 13.95 14.46 -20.20
C PRO A 49 14.56 15.28 -19.06
N GLU A 50 13.91 15.31 -17.91
CA GLU A 50 14.33 16.04 -16.72
C GLU A 50 14.68 15.09 -15.57
N LEU A 51 15.69 15.47 -14.80
CA LEU A 51 16.14 14.77 -13.63
C LEU A 51 16.61 15.76 -12.57
N THR A 52 16.06 15.67 -11.37
CA THR A 52 16.55 16.41 -10.20
C THR A 52 17.35 15.46 -9.31
N LEU A 53 18.60 15.83 -9.04
CA LEU A 53 19.44 15.12 -8.08
C LEU A 53 19.43 15.84 -6.74
N LEU A 54 19.32 15.12 -5.65
CA LEU A 54 19.64 15.56 -4.30
C LEU A 54 21.02 15.00 -3.94
N LEU A 55 21.99 15.88 -3.76
CA LEU A 55 23.33 15.52 -3.32
C LEU A 55 23.46 15.83 -1.82
N THR A 56 23.83 14.85 -1.03
CA THR A 56 24.12 15.02 0.40
C THR A 56 25.62 15.03 0.62
N GLY A 57 26.11 16.02 1.35
CA GLY A 57 27.55 16.18 1.54
C GLY A 57 27.93 17.26 2.54
N GLU A 58 29.08 17.89 2.35
CA GLU A 58 29.56 18.99 3.17
C GLU A 58 30.18 20.08 2.30
N ASN A 59 30.11 21.32 2.77
CA ASN A 59 30.69 22.50 2.11
C ASN A 59 30.13 22.74 0.70
N LEU A 60 28.84 22.46 0.50
CA LEU A 60 28.16 22.58 -0.79
C LEU A 60 27.62 24.00 -1.06
N SER A 61 27.69 24.92 -0.09
CA SER A 61 27.20 26.29 -0.23
C SER A 61 27.91 27.01 -1.39
N GLY A 62 27.12 27.62 -2.29
CA GLY A 62 27.61 28.33 -3.45
C GLY A 62 28.27 27.46 -4.52
N ALA A 63 28.05 26.14 -4.49
CA ALA A 63 28.58 25.22 -5.48
C ALA A 63 28.00 25.51 -6.86
N ARG A 64 28.87 25.60 -7.86
CA ARG A 64 28.51 25.55 -9.29
C ARG A 64 28.73 24.15 -9.80
N VAL A 65 27.78 23.65 -10.60
CA VAL A 65 27.82 22.31 -11.15
C VAL A 65 27.96 22.40 -12.66
N GLU A 66 28.90 21.64 -13.21
CA GLU A 66 29.12 21.51 -14.65
C GLU A 66 29.11 20.05 -15.05
N SER A 67 28.47 19.75 -16.18
CA SER A 67 28.49 18.40 -16.77
C SER A 67 29.69 18.23 -17.69
N ALA A 68 30.38 17.09 -17.60
CA ALA A 68 31.39 16.70 -18.56
C ALA A 68 30.81 16.23 -19.92
N SER A 69 29.49 15.99 -19.98
CA SER A 69 28.78 15.52 -21.17
C SER A 69 27.98 16.66 -21.81
N THR A 70 28.12 16.86 -23.12
CA THR A 70 27.30 17.83 -23.89
C THR A 70 25.83 17.40 -24.02
N ASN A 71 25.53 16.13 -23.74
CA ASN A 71 24.16 15.58 -23.77
C ASN A 71 23.42 15.72 -22.42
N VAL A 72 24.08 16.30 -21.41
CA VAL A 72 23.48 16.59 -20.09
C VAL A 72 23.73 18.04 -19.76
N THR A 73 22.67 18.82 -19.70
CA THR A 73 22.73 20.25 -19.36
C THR A 73 22.33 20.44 -17.90
N VAL A 74 23.15 21.14 -17.12
CA VAL A 74 22.80 21.58 -15.76
C VAL A 74 21.97 22.86 -15.91
N GLN A 75 20.70 22.78 -15.54
CA GLN A 75 19.76 23.93 -15.60
C GLN A 75 19.96 24.87 -14.40
N SER A 76 20.05 24.27 -13.20
CA SER A 76 20.33 25.01 -11.97
C SER A 76 21.01 24.09 -10.94
N ALA A 77 21.62 24.72 -9.93
CA ALA A 77 22.16 24.06 -8.76
C ALA A 77 21.93 24.95 -7.53
N GLU A 78 21.21 24.44 -6.53
CA GLU A 78 20.75 25.19 -5.37
C GLU A 78 21.13 24.47 -4.09
N ALA A 79 21.99 25.09 -3.27
CA ALA A 79 22.42 24.50 -2.00
C ALA A 79 21.46 24.88 -0.86
N SER A 80 21.27 23.95 0.08
CA SER A 80 20.62 24.24 1.37
C SER A 80 21.40 25.30 2.15
N ALA A 81 20.71 25.99 3.06
CA ALA A 81 21.30 27.09 3.83
C ALA A 81 22.54 26.67 4.65
N ASN A 82 22.55 25.43 5.13
CA ASN A 82 23.67 24.85 5.90
C ASN A 82 24.80 24.25 5.03
N GLY A 83 24.57 24.14 3.71
CA GLY A 83 25.54 23.58 2.76
C GLY A 83 25.71 22.06 2.85
N HIS A 84 24.76 21.34 3.46
CA HIS A 84 24.78 19.87 3.55
C HIS A 84 24.07 19.21 2.36
N TYR A 85 23.21 19.95 1.67
CA TYR A 85 22.45 19.44 0.53
C TYR A 85 22.61 20.37 -0.69
N LEU A 86 22.55 19.77 -1.87
CA LEU A 86 22.57 20.48 -3.14
C LEU A 86 21.57 19.82 -4.11
N PHE A 87 20.57 20.59 -4.51
CA PHE A 87 19.66 20.21 -5.58
C PHE A 87 20.29 20.55 -6.93
N VAL A 88 20.34 19.59 -7.85
CA VAL A 88 20.90 19.79 -9.19
C VAL A 88 19.86 19.38 -10.22
N HIS A 89 19.37 20.35 -10.99
CA HIS A 89 18.38 20.13 -12.04
C HIS A 89 19.09 19.90 -13.37
N LEU A 90 18.83 18.73 -13.97
CA LEU A 90 19.45 18.29 -15.20
C LEU A 90 18.42 18.16 -16.32
N GLN A 91 18.83 18.57 -17.53
CA GLN A 91 18.14 18.25 -18.78
C GLN A 91 18.94 17.15 -19.48
N LEU A 92 18.29 16.04 -19.79
CA LEU A 92 18.88 14.89 -20.47
C LEU A 92 18.47 14.88 -21.95
N SER A 93 19.43 14.80 -22.85
CA SER A 93 19.17 14.70 -24.30
C SER A 93 18.67 13.29 -24.66
N SER A 94 17.74 13.20 -25.62
CA SER A 94 17.29 11.91 -26.18
C SER A 94 18.40 11.11 -26.87
N ASN A 95 19.50 11.74 -27.23
CA ASN A 95 20.67 11.08 -27.84
C ASN A 95 21.76 10.69 -26.82
N LEU A 96 21.46 10.79 -25.54
CA LEU A 96 22.39 10.45 -24.47
C LEU A 96 22.66 8.94 -24.47
N PRO A 97 23.94 8.49 -24.59
CA PRO A 97 24.26 7.07 -24.49
C PRO A 97 24.28 6.60 -23.04
N ALA A 98 24.02 5.32 -22.82
CA ALA A 98 24.24 4.69 -21.52
C ALA A 98 25.73 4.75 -21.13
N GLY A 99 25.99 4.98 -19.85
CA GLY A 99 27.34 5.15 -19.31
C GLY A 99 27.34 5.98 -18.04
N THR A 100 28.50 6.54 -17.69
CA THR A 100 28.64 7.37 -16.49
C THR A 100 28.85 8.84 -16.87
N VAL A 101 27.95 9.70 -16.42
CA VAL A 101 28.11 11.16 -16.52
C VAL A 101 28.86 11.66 -15.29
N ARG A 102 29.90 12.48 -15.52
CA ARG A 102 30.63 13.15 -14.44
C ARG A 102 30.13 14.57 -14.30
N LEU A 103 29.74 14.92 -13.07
CA LEU A 103 29.36 16.28 -12.68
C LEU A 103 30.46 16.85 -11.80
N ARG A 104 31.02 17.99 -12.21
CA ARG A 104 32.04 18.71 -11.46
C ARG A 104 31.37 19.77 -10.61
N LEU A 105 31.56 19.69 -9.30
CA LEU A 105 31.10 20.69 -8.33
C LEU A 105 32.28 21.58 -7.96
N THR A 106 32.11 22.89 -8.07
CA THR A 106 33.15 23.87 -7.77
C THR A 106 32.63 24.91 -6.77
N THR A 107 33.35 25.12 -5.67
CA THR A 107 33.15 26.20 -4.70
C THR A 107 34.36 27.11 -4.67
N SER A 108 34.34 28.17 -3.86
CA SER A 108 35.52 29.03 -3.64
C SER A 108 36.71 28.29 -3.01
N ALA A 109 36.48 27.15 -2.38
CA ALA A 109 37.52 26.33 -1.73
C ALA A 109 38.17 25.29 -2.66
N GLY A 110 37.55 25.03 -3.82
CA GLY A 110 38.05 24.03 -4.78
C GLY A 110 36.92 23.24 -5.41
N SER A 111 37.25 22.07 -5.95
CA SER A 111 36.25 21.26 -6.68
C SER A 111 36.30 19.78 -6.31
N THR A 112 35.15 19.12 -6.45
CA THR A 112 35.00 17.66 -6.42
C THR A 112 34.26 17.18 -7.66
N THR A 113 34.26 15.89 -7.92
CA THR A 113 33.53 15.28 -9.04
C THR A 113 32.67 14.13 -8.51
N VAL A 114 31.41 14.10 -8.93
CA VAL A 114 30.50 13.00 -8.68
C VAL A 114 30.17 12.27 -9.98
N SER A 115 29.86 10.99 -9.87
CA SER A 115 29.54 10.13 -10.99
C SER A 115 28.08 9.72 -10.92
N LEU A 116 27.33 9.98 -12.00
CA LEU A 116 25.95 9.55 -12.16
C LEU A 116 25.89 8.43 -13.20
N PRO A 117 25.62 7.17 -12.81
CA PRO A 117 25.37 6.10 -13.77
C PRO A 117 24.06 6.35 -14.52
N LEU A 118 24.10 6.24 -15.85
CA LEU A 118 22.92 6.25 -16.72
C LEU A 118 22.81 4.89 -17.39
N LEU A 119 21.80 4.15 -17.02
CA LEU A 119 21.59 2.77 -17.47
C LEU A 119 20.82 2.73 -18.79
N ALA A 120 21.01 1.66 -19.56
CA ALA A 120 20.10 1.36 -20.67
C ALA A 120 18.76 0.92 -20.11
N ARG A 121 17.68 1.54 -20.57
CA ARG A 121 16.33 1.15 -20.18
C ARG A 121 15.94 -0.13 -20.90
N ALA A 122 15.41 -1.10 -20.16
CA ALA A 122 14.82 -2.29 -20.77
C ALA A 122 13.56 -1.94 -21.57
N ASP A 123 13.18 -2.77 -22.55
CA ASP A 123 11.94 -2.57 -23.31
C ASP A 123 10.73 -2.60 -22.36
N PRO A 124 9.94 -1.53 -22.27
CA PRO A 124 8.79 -1.47 -21.37
C PRO A 124 7.56 -2.25 -21.85
N ARG A 125 7.57 -2.80 -23.08
CA ARG A 125 6.43 -3.52 -23.64
C ARG A 125 6.13 -4.80 -22.87
N GLY A 126 4.88 -4.95 -22.42
CA GLY A 126 4.44 -6.09 -21.60
C GLY A 126 4.93 -6.06 -20.15
N ARG A 127 5.36 -4.88 -19.66
CA ARG A 127 5.76 -4.62 -18.28
C ARG A 127 4.96 -3.49 -17.70
N PHE A 128 4.98 -3.33 -16.38
CA PHE A 128 4.32 -2.22 -15.69
C PHE A 128 2.80 -2.17 -15.99
N GLU A 129 2.17 -3.36 -16.01
CA GLU A 129 0.78 -3.52 -16.47
C GLU A 129 -0.26 -3.11 -15.43
N GLY A 130 0.16 -2.87 -14.19
CA GLY A 130 -0.75 -2.66 -13.07
C GLY A 130 -1.49 -3.93 -12.67
N PHE A 131 -2.29 -3.82 -11.62
CA PHE A 131 -3.22 -4.89 -11.21
C PHE A 131 -4.65 -4.55 -11.64
N SER A 132 -5.51 -5.56 -11.66
CA SER A 132 -6.87 -5.42 -12.15
C SER A 132 -7.83 -6.36 -11.40
N ARG A 133 -9.12 -6.29 -11.73
CA ARG A 133 -10.15 -7.22 -11.22
C ARG A 133 -9.88 -8.70 -11.53
N ASP A 134 -8.96 -9.00 -12.44
CA ASP A 134 -8.55 -10.38 -12.73
C ASP A 134 -7.56 -10.92 -11.69
N ASP A 135 -6.99 -10.03 -10.85
CA ASP A 135 -5.96 -10.38 -9.89
C ASP A 135 -6.52 -10.81 -8.54
N VAL A 136 -5.66 -11.51 -7.80
CA VAL A 136 -5.80 -11.86 -6.38
C VAL A 136 -4.52 -11.41 -5.69
N ILE A 137 -4.63 -10.44 -4.80
CA ILE A 137 -3.50 -9.88 -4.07
C ILE A 137 -3.21 -10.74 -2.84
N TYR A 138 -1.93 -11.02 -2.60
CA TYR A 138 -1.48 -11.70 -1.38
C TYR A 138 -0.50 -10.81 -0.63
N LEU A 139 -0.91 -10.39 0.57
CA LEU A 139 -0.12 -9.53 1.45
C LEU A 139 0.90 -10.36 2.22
N ILE A 140 2.17 -10.00 2.10
CA ILE A 140 3.30 -10.61 2.79
C ILE A 140 4.02 -9.55 3.64
N MET A 141 4.26 -9.87 4.92
CA MET A 141 5.29 -9.23 5.71
C MET A 141 6.59 -10.05 5.55
N PRO A 142 7.61 -9.54 4.85
CA PRO A 142 8.80 -10.34 4.53
C PRO A 142 9.45 -10.96 5.77
N ASP A 143 9.68 -10.15 6.81
CA ASP A 143 10.30 -10.60 8.07
C ASP A 143 9.56 -11.77 8.77
N ARG A 144 8.28 -12.00 8.44
CA ARG A 144 7.40 -12.98 9.09
C ARG A 144 6.97 -14.12 8.16
N PHE A 145 7.49 -14.17 6.95
CA PHE A 145 7.06 -15.15 5.96
C PHE A 145 8.02 -16.34 5.88
N ALA A 146 9.26 -16.12 5.50
CA ALA A 146 10.27 -17.19 5.44
C ALA A 146 11.69 -16.61 5.44
N ASP A 147 12.59 -17.28 6.15
CA ASP A 147 14.03 -17.02 6.19
C ASP A 147 14.73 -17.85 5.09
N GLY A 148 15.18 -17.17 4.05
CA GLY A 148 15.92 -17.78 2.93
C GLY A 148 17.43 -17.59 3.01
N ASP A 149 17.90 -16.60 3.80
CA ASP A 149 19.32 -16.35 4.00
C ASP A 149 19.66 -15.97 5.46
N PRO A 150 19.92 -16.94 6.32
CA PRO A 150 20.31 -16.68 7.71
C PRO A 150 21.53 -15.76 7.90
N ALA A 151 22.26 -15.44 6.82
CA ALA A 151 23.40 -14.53 6.92
C ALA A 151 22.96 -13.04 7.04
N ASN A 152 21.76 -12.70 6.60
CA ASN A 152 21.20 -11.35 6.70
C ASN A 152 20.39 -11.10 7.99
N ASP A 153 20.15 -12.12 8.83
CA ASP A 153 19.41 -11.99 10.10
C ASP A 153 20.02 -10.97 11.06
N ARG A 154 21.34 -10.81 11.02
CA ARG A 154 22.11 -10.01 11.98
C ARG A 154 23.11 -9.08 11.28
N PRO A 155 22.62 -8.13 10.46
CA PRO A 155 23.50 -7.18 9.82
C PRO A 155 24.30 -6.39 10.86
N ALA A 156 25.53 -6.00 10.51
CA ALA A 156 26.45 -5.33 11.43
C ALA A 156 25.87 -4.01 12.02
N ALA A 157 25.03 -3.32 11.25
CA ALA A 157 24.39 -2.07 11.66
C ALA A 157 23.27 -2.27 12.68
N SER A 158 22.71 -3.49 12.82
CA SER A 158 21.56 -3.81 13.67
C SER A 158 21.79 -5.04 14.55
N THR A 159 23.02 -5.29 14.93
CA THR A 159 23.40 -6.41 15.80
C THR A 159 22.56 -6.43 17.08
N GLY A 160 21.94 -7.57 17.40
CA GLY A 160 21.15 -7.77 18.61
C GLY A 160 19.65 -7.49 18.45
N LEU A 161 19.18 -7.11 17.27
CA LEU A 161 17.76 -6.87 16.99
C LEU A 161 17.01 -8.13 16.48
N TYR A 162 17.73 -9.19 16.13
CA TYR A 162 17.15 -10.48 15.76
C TYR A 162 16.82 -11.31 17.00
N ASP A 163 15.53 -11.60 17.21
CA ASP A 163 15.05 -12.46 18.30
C ASP A 163 13.63 -12.96 18.01
N ARG A 164 13.50 -14.18 17.49
CA ARG A 164 12.19 -14.79 17.17
C ARG A 164 11.29 -15.03 18.42
N SER A 165 11.83 -14.95 19.62
CA SER A 165 11.01 -15.01 20.85
C SER A 165 10.36 -13.69 21.22
N ASN A 166 10.81 -12.59 20.64
CA ASN A 166 10.29 -11.24 20.85
C ASN A 166 9.49 -10.78 19.64
N PRO A 167 8.16 -10.70 19.71
CA PRO A 167 7.32 -10.34 18.55
C PRO A 167 7.58 -8.93 17.98
N MET A 168 8.33 -8.09 18.68
CA MET A 168 8.74 -6.75 18.23
C MET A 168 10.14 -6.71 17.60
N ALA A 169 10.85 -7.84 17.55
CA ALA A 169 12.17 -7.95 16.93
C ALA A 169 12.10 -8.46 15.50
N TYR A 170 13.21 -8.39 14.78
CA TYR A 170 13.35 -9.08 13.50
C TYR A 170 13.39 -10.60 13.72
N HIS A 171 12.72 -11.34 12.83
CA HIS A 171 12.65 -12.81 12.87
C HIS A 171 13.46 -13.47 11.75
N GLY A 172 13.96 -12.68 10.78
CA GLY A 172 14.87 -13.14 9.73
C GLY A 172 14.19 -13.54 8.41
N GLY A 173 12.88 -13.33 8.29
CA GLY A 173 12.25 -13.50 6.98
C GLY A 173 12.72 -12.44 5.98
N ASP A 174 12.93 -12.84 4.72
CA ASP A 174 13.59 -12.04 3.70
C ASP A 174 13.06 -12.26 2.28
N LEU A 175 13.62 -11.53 1.32
CA LEU A 175 13.23 -11.60 -0.11
C LEU A 175 13.53 -12.97 -0.71
N ARG A 176 14.59 -13.64 -0.27
CA ARG A 176 14.97 -14.98 -0.74
C ARG A 176 13.98 -16.01 -0.24
N GLY A 177 13.56 -15.94 1.03
CA GLY A 177 12.54 -16.82 1.58
C GLY A 177 11.20 -16.69 0.84
N ILE A 178 10.81 -15.47 0.45
CA ILE A 178 9.62 -15.27 -0.41
C ILE A 178 9.85 -15.92 -1.77
N GLN A 179 11.02 -15.71 -2.40
CA GLN A 179 11.36 -16.27 -3.71
C GLN A 179 11.29 -17.80 -3.72
N GLU A 180 11.78 -18.46 -2.68
CA GLU A 180 11.76 -19.91 -2.54
C GLU A 180 10.34 -20.49 -2.40
N HIS A 181 9.38 -19.69 -1.93
CA HIS A 181 7.98 -20.08 -1.75
C HIS A 181 7.00 -19.55 -2.80
N LEU A 182 7.49 -18.98 -3.91
CA LEU A 182 6.63 -18.54 -5.03
C LEU A 182 5.79 -19.68 -5.61
N GLY A 183 6.31 -20.91 -5.59
CA GLY A 183 5.56 -22.11 -6.03
C GLY A 183 4.30 -22.35 -5.19
N TYR A 184 4.38 -22.21 -3.87
CA TYR A 184 3.23 -22.31 -2.97
C TYR A 184 2.16 -21.27 -3.29
N LEU A 185 2.56 -20.03 -3.52
CA LEU A 185 1.65 -18.91 -3.82
C LEU A 185 0.98 -19.09 -5.18
N HIS A 186 1.74 -19.51 -6.19
CA HIS A 186 1.22 -19.83 -7.51
C HIS A 186 0.21 -21.00 -7.46
N ASP A 187 0.54 -22.07 -6.72
CA ASP A 187 -0.33 -23.26 -6.58
C ASP A 187 -1.61 -22.94 -5.79
N LEU A 188 -1.54 -22.02 -4.83
CA LEU A 188 -2.73 -21.48 -4.16
C LEU A 188 -3.65 -20.76 -5.13
N GLY A 189 -3.09 -20.07 -6.15
CA GLY A 189 -3.82 -19.30 -7.15
C GLY A 189 -3.67 -17.79 -7.01
N VAL A 190 -2.65 -17.32 -6.29
CA VAL A 190 -2.26 -15.91 -6.17
C VAL A 190 -1.72 -15.40 -7.50
N THR A 191 -2.03 -14.15 -7.85
CA THR A 191 -1.55 -13.51 -9.07
C THR A 191 -0.80 -12.20 -8.83
N THR A 192 -0.83 -11.68 -7.60
CA THR A 192 -0.18 -10.41 -7.26
C THR A 192 0.33 -10.45 -5.82
N LEU A 193 1.59 -10.13 -5.63
CA LEU A 193 2.22 -10.03 -4.32
C LEU A 193 2.22 -8.57 -3.88
N TRP A 194 1.80 -8.31 -2.66
CA TRP A 194 2.02 -7.04 -1.97
C TRP A 194 2.97 -7.31 -0.81
N LEU A 195 4.19 -6.77 -0.88
CA LEU A 195 5.17 -6.85 0.19
C LEU A 195 5.05 -5.60 1.06
N THR A 196 4.98 -5.74 2.40
CA THR A 196 5.15 -4.59 3.30
C THR A 196 6.52 -3.94 3.06
N PRO A 197 6.78 -2.69 3.51
CA PRO A 197 7.93 -1.94 3.03
C PRO A 197 9.25 -2.68 3.22
N VAL A 198 10.05 -2.73 2.15
CA VAL A 198 11.38 -3.37 2.12
C VAL A 198 12.51 -2.35 2.15
N TRP A 199 12.19 -1.06 2.29
CA TRP A 199 13.17 0.02 2.32
C TRP A 199 13.98 0.02 3.60
N LYS A 200 15.17 0.64 3.55
CA LYS A 200 16.02 0.83 4.72
C LYS A 200 15.23 1.49 5.84
N ASN A 201 15.07 0.74 6.91
CA ASN A 201 14.21 1.08 8.03
C ASN A 201 15.05 1.46 9.26
N ALA A 202 14.42 2.10 10.24
CA ALA A 202 15.04 2.30 11.53
C ALA A 202 15.37 0.96 12.21
N ASN A 203 16.54 0.86 12.81
CA ASN A 203 17.09 -0.41 13.32
C ASN A 203 16.23 -1.16 14.35
N SER A 204 15.12 -0.61 14.81
CA SER A 204 14.24 -1.24 15.81
C SER A 204 12.89 -1.72 15.25
N ASP A 205 12.65 -1.55 13.96
CA ASP A 205 11.28 -1.60 13.43
C ASP A 205 11.18 -2.57 12.24
N TYR A 206 11.03 -3.87 12.56
CA TYR A 206 10.95 -4.98 11.61
C TYR A 206 9.86 -4.85 10.53
N HIS A 207 8.87 -3.99 10.74
CA HIS A 207 7.70 -3.87 9.88
C HIS A 207 7.92 -3.00 8.62
N GLY A 208 9.01 -2.20 8.57
CA GLY A 208 9.39 -1.44 7.37
C GLY A 208 8.80 -0.03 7.24
N TYR A 209 7.85 0.38 8.10
CA TYR A 209 7.15 1.68 7.97
C TYR A 209 7.92 2.88 8.54
N HIS A 210 9.09 2.70 9.17
CA HIS A 210 9.92 3.79 9.69
C HIS A 210 11.14 4.02 8.80
N VAL A 211 10.90 4.44 7.57
CA VAL A 211 11.91 4.63 6.52
C VAL A 211 13.00 5.62 6.95
N VAL A 212 14.26 5.25 6.77
CA VAL A 212 15.44 6.11 7.01
C VAL A 212 16.31 6.33 5.78
N ASP A 213 16.03 5.62 4.68
CA ASP A 213 16.63 5.83 3.37
C ASP A 213 15.67 5.37 2.26
N PHE A 214 15.23 6.31 1.44
CA PHE A 214 14.25 6.07 0.37
C PHE A 214 14.84 5.34 -0.86
N TYR A 215 16.15 5.22 -0.99
CA TYR A 215 16.80 4.58 -2.14
C TYR A 215 17.63 3.34 -1.78
N ALA A 216 17.46 2.82 -0.57
CA ALA A 216 18.14 1.61 -0.11
C ALA A 216 17.15 0.56 0.39
N LEU A 217 17.49 -0.72 0.20
CA LEU A 217 16.82 -1.83 0.86
C LEU A 217 17.27 -1.93 2.31
N ASP A 218 16.42 -2.48 3.16
CA ASP A 218 16.81 -2.87 4.52
C ASP A 218 17.78 -4.06 4.46
N ASP A 219 18.82 -4.02 5.29
CA ASP A 219 19.86 -5.04 5.29
C ASP A 219 19.36 -6.43 5.72
N HIS A 220 18.23 -6.48 6.46
CA HIS A 220 17.57 -7.75 6.83
C HIS A 220 16.77 -8.36 5.67
N MET A 221 16.43 -7.57 4.65
CA MET A 221 15.64 -8.03 3.51
C MET A 221 16.50 -8.66 2.40
N GLY A 222 17.81 -8.40 2.43
CA GLY A 222 18.75 -8.85 1.40
C GLY A 222 19.23 -7.74 0.46
N SER A 223 19.59 -8.10 -0.76
CA SER A 223 20.19 -7.21 -1.75
C SER A 223 19.19 -6.80 -2.84
N MET A 224 19.50 -5.69 -3.56
CA MET A 224 18.76 -5.29 -4.78
C MET A 224 18.75 -6.40 -5.85
N GLN A 225 19.80 -7.22 -5.93
CA GLN A 225 19.85 -8.34 -6.87
C GLN A 225 18.85 -9.43 -6.49
N GLU A 226 18.68 -9.72 -5.21
CA GLU A 226 17.67 -10.67 -4.71
C GLU A 226 16.26 -10.14 -4.93
N TYR A 227 16.03 -8.83 -4.72
CA TYR A 227 14.73 -8.23 -5.03
C TYR A 227 14.39 -8.34 -6.52
N GLN A 228 15.34 -8.02 -7.40
CA GLN A 228 15.17 -8.17 -8.85
C GLN A 228 14.94 -9.63 -9.26
N ALA A 229 15.62 -10.57 -8.61
CA ALA A 229 15.45 -12.00 -8.85
C ALA A 229 14.06 -12.49 -8.42
N LEU A 230 13.60 -12.09 -7.24
CA LEU A 230 12.24 -12.37 -6.76
C LEU A 230 11.18 -11.87 -7.75
N VAL A 231 11.28 -10.60 -8.18
CA VAL A 231 10.31 -10.02 -9.13
C VAL A 231 10.35 -10.74 -10.47
N ALA A 232 11.55 -11.03 -11.00
CA ALA A 232 11.69 -11.77 -12.26
C ALA A 232 11.11 -13.18 -12.18
N ASP A 233 11.27 -13.87 -11.05
CA ASP A 233 10.72 -15.21 -10.81
C ASP A 233 9.20 -15.18 -10.64
N ALA A 234 8.66 -14.17 -9.94
CA ALA A 234 7.23 -13.94 -9.85
C ALA A 234 6.61 -13.72 -11.25
N HIS A 235 7.23 -12.87 -12.06
CA HIS A 235 6.80 -12.63 -13.45
C HIS A 235 6.82 -13.90 -14.31
N ARG A 236 7.83 -14.78 -14.15
CA ARG A 236 7.88 -16.08 -14.87
C ARG A 236 6.72 -17.01 -14.51
N LEU A 237 6.17 -16.87 -13.30
CA LEU A 237 4.98 -17.58 -12.84
C LEU A 237 3.68 -16.82 -13.16
N GLY A 238 3.75 -15.68 -13.83
CA GLY A 238 2.59 -14.84 -14.16
C GLY A 238 2.05 -14.03 -12.97
N MET A 239 2.84 -13.87 -11.91
CA MET A 239 2.50 -13.05 -10.76
C MET A 239 3.12 -11.66 -10.86
N LYS A 240 2.39 -10.66 -10.40
CA LYS A 240 2.79 -9.25 -10.29
C LYS A 240 3.36 -8.97 -8.89
N VAL A 241 4.12 -7.87 -8.78
CA VAL A 241 4.66 -7.43 -7.49
C VAL A 241 4.36 -5.95 -7.27
N LEU A 242 3.72 -5.65 -6.14
CA LEU A 242 3.42 -4.29 -5.67
C LEU A 242 4.39 -3.92 -4.56
N ILE A 243 4.86 -2.67 -4.60
CA ILE A 243 5.61 -2.08 -3.50
C ILE A 243 4.66 -1.35 -2.54
N ASP A 244 4.92 -1.48 -1.24
CA ASP A 244 4.30 -0.64 -0.22
C ASP A 244 5.04 0.69 -0.16
N TYR A 245 4.33 1.79 -0.44
CA TYR A 245 4.92 3.10 -0.70
C TYR A 245 4.58 4.07 0.41
N VAL A 246 5.54 4.29 1.32
CA VAL A 246 5.41 5.11 2.53
C VAL A 246 5.98 6.50 2.25
N VAL A 247 5.12 7.52 2.10
CA VAL A 247 5.55 8.88 1.76
C VAL A 247 4.97 9.96 2.67
N ASN A 248 4.09 9.57 3.59
CA ASN A 248 3.54 10.52 4.54
C ASN A 248 4.57 10.95 5.59
N HIS A 249 5.44 10.04 6.01
CA HIS A 249 6.36 10.28 7.12
C HIS A 249 7.69 9.55 6.92
N THR A 250 8.66 9.91 7.74
CA THR A 250 9.92 9.17 7.88
C THR A 250 10.00 8.51 9.25
N GLY A 251 10.92 7.57 9.41
CA GLY A 251 11.35 7.15 10.74
C GLY A 251 11.98 8.33 11.50
N PRO A 252 11.86 8.38 12.84
CA PRO A 252 12.45 9.48 13.64
C PRO A 252 13.97 9.52 13.58
N GLN A 253 14.63 8.42 13.16
CA GLN A 253 16.08 8.35 12.96
C GLN A 253 16.50 8.77 11.54
N HIS A 254 15.58 9.13 10.65
CA HIS A 254 15.95 9.64 9.32
C HIS A 254 16.83 10.88 9.47
N PRO A 255 17.95 11.00 8.74
CA PRO A 255 18.83 12.17 8.85
C PRO A 255 18.10 13.50 8.67
N TRP A 256 17.09 13.55 7.82
CA TRP A 256 16.30 14.75 7.56
C TRP A 256 15.45 15.23 8.75
N ALA A 257 15.12 14.36 9.71
CA ALA A 257 14.31 14.73 10.87
C ALA A 257 14.97 15.87 11.68
N ASN A 258 16.32 15.92 11.70
CA ASN A 258 17.09 16.95 12.41
C ASN A 258 17.82 17.93 11.47
N ASP A 259 18.01 17.55 10.21
CA ASP A 259 18.74 18.32 9.20
C ASP A 259 18.06 18.15 7.84
N PRO A 260 16.89 18.77 7.61
CA PRO A 260 16.15 18.62 6.37
C PRO A 260 16.83 19.33 5.19
N PRO A 261 16.70 18.81 3.95
CA PRO A 261 17.20 19.48 2.73
C PRO A 261 16.62 20.86 2.51
N SER A 262 15.36 21.07 2.92
CA SER A 262 14.69 22.37 2.98
C SER A 262 13.90 22.50 4.28
N PRO A 263 13.78 23.70 4.86
CA PRO A 263 12.95 23.92 6.05
C PRO A 263 11.46 23.60 5.86
N THR A 264 11.00 23.50 4.62
CA THR A 264 9.61 23.26 4.24
C THR A 264 9.31 21.79 3.96
N TRP A 265 10.28 20.88 4.11
CA TRP A 265 10.09 19.45 3.82
C TRP A 265 9.29 18.70 4.88
N PHE A 266 9.16 19.27 6.07
CA PHE A 266 8.36 18.69 7.15
C PHE A 266 7.33 19.67 7.69
N HIS A 267 6.19 19.17 8.12
CA HIS A 267 5.24 19.90 8.93
C HIS A 267 5.71 19.91 10.38
N GLY A 268 6.38 21.00 10.79
CA GLY A 268 6.92 21.14 12.13
C GLY A 268 8.34 20.60 12.31
N THR A 269 8.69 20.32 13.54
CA THR A 269 10.00 19.84 13.99
C THR A 269 9.84 18.83 15.11
N PRO A 270 10.88 18.06 15.49
CA PRO A 270 10.80 17.16 16.65
C PRO A 270 10.36 17.83 17.96
N ALA A 271 10.65 19.13 18.11
CA ALA A 271 10.27 19.90 19.29
C ALA A 271 8.88 20.55 19.19
N HIS A 272 8.37 20.78 17.99
CA HIS A 272 7.11 21.51 17.75
C HIS A 272 6.42 20.97 16.49
N HIS A 273 5.40 20.14 16.67
CA HIS A 273 4.56 19.58 15.61
C HIS A 273 3.11 19.46 16.10
N LEU A 274 2.20 19.19 15.18
CA LEU A 274 0.79 18.93 15.51
C LEU A 274 0.63 17.45 15.91
N GLU A 275 -0.27 17.23 16.89
CA GLU A 275 -0.74 15.88 17.17
C GLU A 275 -1.62 15.39 16.03
N PRO A 276 -1.53 14.11 15.64
CA PRO A 276 -2.27 13.59 14.51
C PRO A 276 -3.75 13.42 14.82
N SER A 277 -4.59 13.64 13.82
CA SER A 277 -5.98 13.16 13.81
C SER A 277 -6.08 11.91 12.95
N TYR A 278 -6.80 10.91 13.44
CA TYR A 278 -7.15 9.69 12.70
C TYR A 278 -8.60 9.72 12.19
N ASP A 279 -9.26 10.85 12.34
CA ASP A 279 -10.62 11.11 11.84
C ASP A 279 -10.52 11.84 10.49
N PHE A 280 -10.91 11.15 9.42
CA PHE A 280 -10.87 11.70 8.08
C PHE A 280 -12.10 12.56 7.72
N SER A 281 -13.10 12.65 8.60
CA SER A 281 -14.30 13.43 8.34
C SER A 281 -13.98 14.90 8.01
N GLY A 282 -12.97 15.48 8.67
CA GLY A 282 -12.50 16.84 8.38
C GLY A 282 -11.96 17.06 6.97
N LEU A 283 -11.50 16.01 6.28
CA LEU A 283 -11.00 16.09 4.89
C LEU A 283 -12.13 16.02 3.87
N VAL A 284 -13.23 15.38 4.21
CA VAL A 284 -14.37 15.12 3.29
C VAL A 284 -15.55 16.05 3.52
N ASP A 285 -15.53 16.85 4.59
CA ASP A 285 -16.57 17.81 4.93
C ASP A 285 -16.22 19.21 4.36
N PRO A 286 -17.01 19.76 3.41
CA PRO A 286 -16.79 21.10 2.88
C PRO A 286 -16.98 22.23 3.92
N HIS A 287 -17.47 21.90 5.12
CA HIS A 287 -17.68 22.83 6.23
C HIS A 287 -16.65 22.67 7.35
N ALA A 288 -15.71 21.71 7.21
CA ALA A 288 -14.67 21.47 8.21
C ALA A 288 -13.82 22.73 8.47
N SER A 289 -13.44 22.92 9.73
CA SER A 289 -12.54 24.00 10.10
C SER A 289 -11.10 23.70 9.65
N PRO A 290 -10.26 24.73 9.38
CA PRO A 290 -8.84 24.49 9.08
C PRO A 290 -8.13 23.67 10.17
N ARG A 291 -8.55 23.77 11.43
CA ARG A 291 -7.96 23.00 12.52
C ARG A 291 -8.17 21.49 12.35
N GLU A 292 -9.37 21.07 11.95
CA GLU A 292 -9.70 19.65 11.73
C GLU A 292 -8.95 19.11 10.52
N TYR A 293 -8.92 19.88 9.44
CA TYR A 293 -8.20 19.55 8.22
C TYR A 293 -6.69 19.39 8.45
N LEU A 294 -6.04 20.39 9.07
CA LEU A 294 -4.60 20.39 9.29
C LEU A 294 -4.14 19.33 10.31
N ALA A 295 -4.96 18.99 11.31
CA ALA A 295 -4.59 17.93 12.25
C ALA A 295 -4.43 16.56 11.58
N THR A 296 -5.11 16.34 10.46
CA THR A 296 -4.95 15.10 9.67
C THR A 296 -3.77 15.20 8.71
N LEU A 297 -3.60 16.33 7.99
CA LEU A 297 -2.57 16.45 6.95
C LEU A 297 -1.17 16.80 7.48
N ASP A 298 -1.09 17.57 8.57
CA ASP A 298 0.17 18.10 9.10
C ASP A 298 0.57 17.45 10.43
N GLY A 299 -0.28 16.55 10.95
CA GLY A 299 -0.06 15.88 12.24
C GLY A 299 0.96 14.74 12.15
N TRP A 300 1.93 14.71 13.06
CA TRP A 300 2.95 13.67 13.08
C TRP A 300 2.35 12.30 13.44
N PHE A 301 2.34 11.38 12.50
CA PHE A 301 1.74 10.05 12.66
C PHE A 301 2.27 9.35 13.92
N ALA A 302 1.39 8.73 14.70
CA ALA A 302 1.68 8.15 16.03
C ALA A 302 2.31 9.15 17.03
N GLY A 303 2.17 10.48 16.80
CA GLY A 303 2.71 11.53 17.65
C GLY A 303 4.26 11.58 17.68
N LYS A 304 4.94 10.91 16.76
CA LYS A 304 6.42 10.79 16.76
C LYS A 304 7.07 10.64 15.40
N LEU A 305 6.34 10.29 14.37
CA LEU A 305 6.92 10.09 13.03
C LEU A 305 6.94 11.42 12.29
N PRO A 306 8.13 11.92 11.89
CA PRO A 306 8.24 13.20 11.20
C PRO A 306 7.42 13.23 9.93
N ASP A 307 6.43 14.10 9.89
CA ASP A 307 5.47 14.24 8.81
C ASP A 307 6.08 15.03 7.65
N LEU A 308 6.12 14.42 6.48
CA LEU A 308 6.62 15.04 5.27
C LEU A 308 5.58 16.00 4.68
N ASN A 309 6.04 17.13 4.14
CA ASN A 309 5.21 18.09 3.42
C ASN A 309 5.32 17.89 1.90
N PRO A 310 4.56 16.97 1.29
CA PRO A 310 4.64 16.70 -0.14
C PRO A 310 4.01 17.80 -1.00
N ASP A 311 3.44 18.84 -0.41
CA ASP A 311 3.03 20.06 -1.13
C ASP A 311 4.24 20.98 -1.44
N ASP A 312 5.42 20.73 -0.83
CA ASP A 312 6.68 21.32 -1.30
C ASP A 312 7.07 20.75 -2.67
N PRO A 313 7.24 21.58 -3.72
CA PRO A 313 7.47 21.10 -5.09
C PRO A 313 8.78 20.28 -5.26
N ALA A 314 9.81 20.56 -4.45
CA ALA A 314 11.07 19.84 -4.52
C ALA A 314 10.92 18.45 -3.89
N LEU A 315 10.21 18.34 -2.76
CA LEU A 315 9.89 17.06 -2.15
C LEU A 315 8.92 16.25 -3.02
N ALA A 316 7.87 16.86 -3.58
CA ALA A 316 6.96 16.19 -4.52
C ALA A 316 7.72 15.60 -5.72
N THR A 317 8.69 16.35 -6.26
CA THR A 317 9.54 15.87 -7.36
C THR A 317 10.43 14.72 -6.92
N TYR A 318 11.05 14.81 -5.74
CA TYR A 318 11.87 13.75 -5.17
C TYR A 318 11.07 12.45 -4.98
N LEU A 319 9.87 12.53 -4.38
CA LEU A 319 9.01 11.37 -4.15
C LEU A 319 8.53 10.75 -5.46
N ALA A 320 8.12 11.55 -6.45
CA ALA A 320 7.73 11.01 -7.75
C ALA A 320 8.90 10.31 -8.48
N GLN A 321 10.10 10.91 -8.46
CA GLN A 321 11.31 10.28 -9.02
C GLN A 321 11.70 9.00 -8.25
N ASN A 322 11.50 8.98 -6.94
CA ASN A 322 11.71 7.79 -6.13
C ASN A 322 10.77 6.64 -6.55
N ALA A 323 9.48 6.90 -6.71
CA ALA A 323 8.54 5.91 -7.22
C ALA A 323 8.93 5.38 -8.61
N MET A 324 9.31 6.27 -9.52
CA MET A 324 9.81 5.91 -10.84
C MET A 324 11.08 5.05 -10.76
N TRP A 325 12.00 5.40 -9.86
CA TRP A 325 13.25 4.65 -9.68
C TRP A 325 12.99 3.23 -9.19
N TRP A 326 12.15 3.05 -8.16
CA TRP A 326 11.79 1.72 -7.66
C TRP A 326 11.06 0.89 -8.70
N THR A 327 10.12 1.51 -9.43
CA THR A 327 9.41 0.85 -10.53
C THR A 327 10.38 0.31 -11.57
N GLU A 328 11.32 1.13 -12.02
CA GLU A 328 12.24 0.75 -13.11
C GLU A 328 13.35 -0.20 -12.63
N ILE A 329 13.92 0.03 -11.43
CA ILE A 329 15.05 -0.79 -10.94
C ILE A 329 14.62 -2.20 -10.56
N ALA A 330 13.46 -2.36 -9.95
CA ALA A 330 12.93 -3.65 -9.51
C ALA A 330 11.86 -4.22 -10.45
N GLN A 331 11.45 -3.49 -11.51
CA GLN A 331 10.44 -3.91 -12.49
C GLN A 331 9.06 -4.16 -11.85
N LEU A 332 8.62 -3.26 -10.97
CA LEU A 332 7.40 -3.40 -10.20
C LEU A 332 6.14 -3.13 -11.05
N ASP A 333 5.02 -3.72 -10.65
CA ASP A 333 3.75 -3.63 -11.38
C ASP A 333 2.77 -2.62 -10.81
N GLY A 334 2.97 -2.16 -9.59
CA GLY A 334 2.06 -1.21 -8.95
C GLY A 334 2.43 -0.89 -7.52
N PHE A 335 1.51 -0.21 -6.83
CA PHE A 335 1.73 0.35 -5.51
C PHE A 335 0.58 0.03 -4.55
N ARG A 336 0.93 -0.23 -3.29
CA ARG A 336 0.04 0.04 -2.16
C ARG A 336 0.50 1.36 -1.55
N LEU A 337 -0.38 2.33 -1.49
CA LEU A 337 -0.09 3.68 -1.02
C LEU A 337 -0.47 3.78 0.45
N ASP A 338 0.55 3.72 1.30
CA ASP A 338 0.42 3.77 2.75
C ASP A 338 -0.17 5.10 3.22
N THR A 339 -1.00 5.06 4.26
CA THR A 339 -1.54 6.26 4.92
C THR A 339 -2.04 7.33 3.92
N PHE A 340 -2.75 6.90 2.87
CA PHE A 340 -3.10 7.72 1.72
C PHE A 340 -3.79 9.06 2.06
N PRO A 341 -4.74 9.13 3.04
CA PRO A 341 -5.43 10.38 3.39
C PRO A 341 -4.57 11.42 4.10
N TYR A 342 -3.42 11.04 4.63
CA TYR A 342 -2.56 11.94 5.40
C TYR A 342 -1.67 12.82 4.51
N SER A 343 -1.56 12.50 3.22
CA SER A 343 -0.95 13.39 2.22
C SER A 343 -2.03 14.03 1.37
N SER A 344 -1.80 15.27 0.92
CA SER A 344 -2.81 16.04 0.19
C SER A 344 -3.25 15.35 -1.10
N ARG A 345 -4.53 15.47 -1.46
CA ARG A 345 -5.04 14.99 -2.74
C ARG A 345 -4.41 15.70 -3.93
N GLN A 346 -3.94 16.93 -3.75
CA GLN A 346 -3.21 17.68 -4.77
C GLN A 346 -1.84 17.04 -5.06
N PHE A 347 -1.11 16.64 -4.02
CA PHE A 347 0.13 15.88 -4.18
C PHE A 347 -0.12 14.57 -4.95
N TRP A 348 -1.09 13.78 -4.51
CA TRP A 348 -1.40 12.50 -5.16
C TRP A 348 -1.80 12.66 -6.63
N SER A 349 -2.60 13.69 -6.95
CA SER A 349 -2.95 14.02 -8.34
C SER A 349 -1.70 14.22 -9.20
N GLY A 350 -0.79 15.12 -8.76
CA GLY A 350 0.45 15.40 -9.47
C GLY A 350 1.42 14.21 -9.52
N TRP A 351 1.47 13.40 -8.46
CA TRP A 351 2.28 12.18 -8.40
C TRP A 351 1.80 11.14 -9.44
N HIS A 352 0.49 10.88 -9.49
CA HIS A 352 -0.09 9.95 -10.46
C HIS A 352 0.08 10.43 -11.91
N ASP A 353 -0.08 11.73 -12.15
CA ASP A 353 0.10 12.29 -13.50
C ASP A 353 1.54 12.06 -13.99
N ARG A 354 2.55 12.35 -13.17
CA ARG A 354 3.96 12.11 -13.50
C ARG A 354 4.28 10.64 -13.77
N LEU A 355 3.72 9.72 -12.98
CA LEU A 355 3.91 8.29 -13.21
C LEU A 355 3.27 7.83 -14.51
N ARG A 356 2.04 8.29 -14.82
CA ARG A 356 1.31 7.92 -16.04
C ARG A 356 1.98 8.40 -17.31
N GLU A 357 2.72 9.50 -17.27
CA GLU A 357 3.51 9.95 -18.43
C GLU A 357 4.52 8.88 -18.90
N VAL A 358 5.05 8.09 -17.98
CA VAL A 358 6.06 7.06 -18.25
C VAL A 358 5.46 5.65 -18.25
N TYR A 359 4.49 5.41 -17.39
CA TYR A 359 3.85 4.12 -17.15
C TYR A 359 2.32 4.24 -17.23
N PRO A 360 1.74 4.28 -18.43
CA PRO A 360 0.30 4.56 -18.60
C PRO A 360 -0.65 3.57 -17.93
N ARG A 361 -0.17 2.37 -17.59
CA ARG A 361 -0.98 1.29 -17.00
C ARG A 361 -0.67 0.97 -15.55
N ILE A 362 0.43 1.50 -15.02
CA ILE A 362 0.76 1.30 -13.61
C ILE A 362 -0.31 1.96 -12.74
N ASN A 363 -0.65 1.33 -11.64
CA ASN A 363 -1.68 1.81 -10.75
C ASN A 363 -1.35 1.55 -9.29
N GLY A 364 -2.19 2.09 -8.41
CA GLY A 364 -2.04 1.91 -6.98
C GLY A 364 -3.38 1.70 -6.28
N VAL A 365 -3.33 1.10 -5.11
CA VAL A 365 -4.43 1.05 -4.15
C VAL A 365 -4.10 1.96 -2.97
N GLY A 366 -4.99 2.93 -2.67
CA GLY A 366 -4.85 3.83 -1.54
C GLY A 366 -5.39 3.21 -0.26
N GLU A 367 -4.63 3.28 0.82
CA GLU A 367 -5.12 2.88 2.13
C GLU A 367 -5.90 4.03 2.76
N VAL A 368 -7.21 3.84 2.87
CA VAL A 368 -8.14 4.73 3.59
C VAL A 368 -8.83 3.90 4.65
N ALA A 369 -8.23 3.85 5.85
CA ALA A 369 -8.65 2.96 6.93
C ALA A 369 -9.89 3.48 7.66
N ASP A 370 -11.03 3.52 6.96
CA ASP A 370 -12.32 4.00 7.49
C ASP A 370 -13.47 3.06 7.10
N GLY A 371 -14.44 2.93 8.00
CA GLY A 371 -15.66 2.12 7.79
C GLY A 371 -16.78 2.83 7.05
N ASP A 372 -16.66 4.14 6.79
CA ASP A 372 -17.65 4.94 6.09
C ASP A 372 -17.31 5.05 4.60
N SER A 373 -18.23 4.54 3.76
CA SER A 373 -18.08 4.60 2.31
C SER A 373 -18.06 6.03 1.76
N THR A 374 -18.63 7.01 2.46
CA THR A 374 -18.58 8.42 2.04
C THR A 374 -17.17 8.99 2.18
N ILE A 375 -16.43 8.51 3.18
CA ILE A 375 -15.03 8.87 3.41
C ILE A 375 -14.14 8.14 2.40
N THR A 376 -14.23 6.81 2.33
CA THR A 376 -13.34 6.02 1.46
C THR A 376 -13.51 6.35 -0.03
N SER A 377 -14.75 6.57 -0.49
CA SER A 377 -15.03 6.94 -1.88
C SER A 377 -14.55 8.34 -2.27
N PHE A 378 -14.39 9.25 -1.30
CA PHE A 378 -13.87 10.60 -1.56
C PHE A 378 -12.43 10.56 -2.07
N PHE A 379 -11.65 9.59 -1.64
CA PHE A 379 -10.24 9.48 -2.00
C PHE A 379 -10.01 8.70 -3.31
N GLU A 380 -10.97 7.89 -3.78
CA GLU A 380 -10.82 7.20 -5.07
C GLU A 380 -10.74 8.21 -6.21
N GLY A 381 -9.86 7.94 -7.18
CA GLY A 381 -9.71 8.71 -8.41
C GLY A 381 -10.83 8.42 -9.41
N GLY A 382 -10.77 9.11 -10.56
CA GLY A 382 -11.75 8.98 -11.64
C GLY A 382 -12.83 10.07 -11.63
N ARG A 383 -12.86 10.90 -10.58
CA ARG A 383 -13.72 12.09 -10.52
C ARG A 383 -13.13 13.19 -9.65
N LYS A 384 -13.47 14.43 -10.00
CA LYS A 384 -13.19 15.59 -9.13
C LYS A 384 -14.21 15.66 -8.00
N GLN A 385 -13.74 15.85 -6.80
CA GLN A 385 -14.58 16.09 -5.62
C GLN A 385 -14.88 17.59 -5.44
N PHE A 386 -15.48 17.98 -4.31
CA PHE A 386 -15.85 19.38 -4.05
C PHE A 386 -14.62 20.32 -3.99
N ASP A 387 -13.43 19.80 -3.70
CA ASP A 387 -12.16 20.53 -3.72
C ASP A 387 -11.63 20.79 -5.15
N GLY A 388 -12.29 20.28 -6.18
CA GLY A 388 -11.91 20.40 -7.57
C GLY A 388 -10.80 19.44 -8.01
N ILE A 389 -10.34 18.53 -7.13
CA ILE A 389 -9.21 17.63 -7.34
C ILE A 389 -9.71 16.21 -7.64
N ASP A 390 -9.05 15.55 -8.58
CA ASP A 390 -9.07 14.11 -8.77
C ASP A 390 -7.74 13.56 -8.23
N SER A 391 -7.78 12.71 -7.23
CA SER A 391 -6.57 12.13 -6.62
C SER A 391 -5.74 11.29 -7.60
N GLY A 392 -6.38 10.78 -8.64
CA GLY A 392 -5.75 9.93 -9.64
C GLY A 392 -5.53 8.47 -9.21
N VAL A 393 -5.75 8.09 -7.95
CA VAL A 393 -5.57 6.70 -7.50
C VAL A 393 -6.59 5.78 -8.17
N ALA A 394 -6.14 4.63 -8.63
CA ALA A 394 -7.01 3.70 -9.38
C ALA A 394 -8.10 3.08 -8.52
N THR A 395 -7.83 2.87 -7.23
CA THR A 395 -8.76 2.27 -6.29
C THR A 395 -8.31 2.49 -4.84
N VAL A 396 -9.18 2.16 -3.89
CA VAL A 396 -8.90 2.14 -2.45
C VAL A 396 -9.25 0.77 -1.85
N PHE A 397 -8.74 0.49 -0.65
CA PHE A 397 -9.18 -0.69 0.12
C PHE A 397 -10.63 -0.53 0.58
N ASP A 398 -11.41 -1.59 0.45
CA ASP A 398 -12.82 -1.63 0.85
C ASP A 398 -12.98 -1.99 2.34
N PHE A 399 -12.50 -1.10 3.22
CA PHE A 399 -12.67 -1.25 4.66
C PHE A 399 -14.14 -1.34 5.08
N PRO A 400 -15.07 -0.55 4.46
CA PRO A 400 -16.49 -0.67 4.78
C PRO A 400 -17.04 -2.09 4.58
N LEU A 401 -16.73 -2.73 3.45
CA LEU A 401 -17.15 -4.10 3.19
C LEU A 401 -16.42 -5.09 4.10
N ALA A 402 -15.12 -4.90 4.37
CA ALA A 402 -14.35 -5.79 5.24
C ALA A 402 -14.94 -5.88 6.64
N PHE A 403 -15.36 -4.76 7.22
CA PHE A 403 -16.03 -4.75 8.53
C PHE A 403 -17.38 -5.46 8.49
N VAL A 404 -18.18 -5.25 7.44
CA VAL A 404 -19.47 -5.94 7.28
C VAL A 404 -19.28 -7.44 7.07
N LEU A 405 -18.28 -7.88 6.28
CA LEU A 405 -17.96 -9.31 6.11
C LEU A 405 -17.68 -9.97 7.46
N ARG A 406 -16.90 -9.35 8.32
CA ARG A 406 -16.61 -9.85 9.68
C ARG A 406 -17.86 -9.84 10.57
N ASP A 407 -18.68 -8.81 10.49
CA ASP A 407 -19.93 -8.73 11.24
C ASP A 407 -20.90 -9.86 10.91
N VAL A 408 -21.13 -10.11 9.63
CA VAL A 408 -22.07 -11.16 9.22
C VAL A 408 -21.53 -12.56 9.46
N THR A 409 -20.25 -12.82 9.17
CA THR A 409 -19.69 -14.16 9.28
C THR A 409 -19.27 -14.54 10.69
N ILE A 410 -18.69 -13.63 11.48
CA ILE A 410 -18.23 -13.91 12.84
C ILE A 410 -19.34 -13.69 13.85
N ARG A 411 -20.01 -12.52 13.81
CA ARG A 411 -20.98 -12.09 14.82
C ARG A 411 -22.42 -12.49 14.49
N GLY A 412 -22.65 -13.07 13.29
CA GLY A 412 -23.98 -13.51 12.85
C GLY A 412 -24.95 -12.34 12.60
N ALA A 413 -24.43 -11.18 12.21
CA ALA A 413 -25.27 -10.04 11.87
C ALA A 413 -26.17 -10.36 10.66
N PRO A 414 -27.35 -9.74 10.54
CA PRO A 414 -28.28 -9.96 9.44
C PRO A 414 -27.63 -9.75 8.08
N MET A 415 -27.89 -10.65 7.12
CA MET A 415 -27.34 -10.58 5.76
C MET A 415 -27.79 -9.33 4.99
N LYS A 416 -28.86 -8.66 5.46
CA LYS A 416 -29.23 -7.35 4.93
C LYS A 416 -28.09 -6.33 4.99
N LYS A 417 -27.16 -6.41 5.97
CA LYS A 417 -25.98 -5.54 6.04
C LYS A 417 -25.11 -5.63 4.77
N MET A 418 -25.00 -6.83 4.16
CA MET A 418 -24.28 -6.98 2.89
C MET A 418 -24.94 -6.20 1.76
N VAL A 419 -26.27 -6.21 1.69
CA VAL A 419 -27.03 -5.46 0.69
C VAL A 419 -26.90 -3.96 0.95
N ASP A 420 -26.96 -3.55 2.20
CA ASP A 420 -26.89 -2.13 2.58
C ASP A 420 -25.50 -1.55 2.24
N ILE A 421 -24.41 -2.25 2.54
CA ILE A 421 -23.06 -1.73 2.22
C ILE A 421 -22.80 -1.74 0.71
N LEU A 422 -23.23 -2.77 -0.02
CA LEU A 422 -23.04 -2.85 -1.48
C LEU A 422 -23.89 -1.82 -2.26
N ARG A 423 -24.91 -1.22 -1.66
CA ARG A 423 -25.60 -0.06 -2.26
C ARG A 423 -24.71 1.16 -2.38
N HIS A 424 -23.70 1.27 -1.54
CA HIS A 424 -22.74 2.37 -1.57
C HIS A 424 -21.75 2.27 -2.74
N ASP A 425 -21.80 1.19 -3.53
CA ASP A 425 -21.00 1.06 -4.76
C ASP A 425 -21.23 2.26 -5.72
N GLU A 426 -22.41 2.89 -5.67
CA GLU A 426 -22.72 4.10 -6.44
C GLU A 426 -21.84 5.32 -6.09
N LEU A 427 -21.23 5.31 -4.89
CA LEU A 427 -20.33 6.37 -4.44
C LEU A 427 -18.95 6.29 -5.10
N TYR A 428 -18.57 5.12 -5.61
CA TYR A 428 -17.25 4.87 -6.20
C TYR A 428 -17.29 4.94 -7.72
N PRO A 429 -16.33 5.62 -8.37
CA PRO A 429 -16.20 5.59 -9.82
C PRO A 429 -16.01 4.18 -10.40
N HIS A 430 -15.26 3.32 -9.68
CA HIS A 430 -14.90 1.97 -10.13
C HIS A 430 -15.08 0.92 -9.02
N PRO A 431 -16.31 0.64 -8.55
CA PRO A 431 -16.54 -0.27 -7.43
C PRO A 431 -16.03 -1.70 -7.69
N GLU A 432 -15.94 -2.11 -8.96
CA GLU A 432 -15.37 -3.40 -9.36
C GLU A 432 -13.84 -3.49 -9.19
N MET A 433 -13.18 -2.35 -8.97
CA MET A 433 -11.74 -2.27 -8.73
C MET A 433 -11.38 -2.21 -7.23
N LEU A 434 -12.36 -2.00 -6.33
CA LEU A 434 -12.10 -1.92 -4.90
C LEU A 434 -11.36 -3.17 -4.41
N VAL A 435 -10.29 -2.96 -3.63
CA VAL A 435 -9.53 -4.07 -3.04
C VAL A 435 -10.24 -4.55 -1.79
N THR A 436 -10.85 -5.74 -1.88
CA THR A 436 -11.66 -6.35 -0.83
C THR A 436 -10.82 -7.31 0.02
N PHE A 437 -11.07 -7.41 1.33
CA PHE A 437 -10.31 -8.25 2.24
C PHE A 437 -11.12 -8.64 3.48
N ILE A 438 -10.61 -9.61 4.25
CA ILE A 438 -11.18 -10.01 5.55
C ILE A 438 -10.21 -9.79 6.72
N GLY A 439 -8.95 -9.49 6.41
CA GLY A 439 -7.90 -9.18 7.37
C GLY A 439 -6.65 -8.63 6.68
N ASN A 440 -5.84 -7.91 7.45
CA ASN A 440 -4.54 -7.39 7.06
C ASN A 440 -3.59 -7.38 8.26
N HIS A 441 -2.39 -6.85 8.08
CA HIS A 441 -1.35 -6.80 9.12
C HIS A 441 -1.61 -5.77 10.23
N ASP A 442 -2.63 -4.91 10.11
CA ASP A 442 -3.00 -3.89 11.12
C ASP A 442 -4.22 -4.28 11.95
N ASN A 443 -4.92 -5.33 11.55
CA ASN A 443 -6.11 -5.81 12.25
C ASN A 443 -5.86 -7.17 12.91
N LYS A 444 -6.64 -7.48 13.95
CA LYS A 444 -6.70 -8.86 14.43
C LYS A 444 -6.94 -9.81 13.25
N ARG A 445 -6.23 -10.93 13.20
CA ARG A 445 -6.55 -11.98 12.23
C ARG A 445 -8.01 -12.43 12.39
N PHE A 446 -8.60 -12.93 11.32
CA PHE A 446 -9.97 -13.45 11.39
C PHE A 446 -10.11 -14.51 12.48
N MET A 447 -9.15 -15.45 12.54
CA MET A 447 -9.10 -16.51 13.56
C MET A 447 -8.71 -16.03 14.96
N GLY A 448 -8.31 -14.77 15.13
CA GLY A 448 -8.06 -14.12 16.43
C GLY A 448 -9.28 -13.43 17.03
N GLU A 449 -10.38 -13.32 16.28
CA GLU A 449 -11.62 -12.70 16.77
C GLU A 449 -12.43 -13.68 17.63
N GLU A 450 -13.04 -13.16 18.70
CA GLU A 450 -13.96 -13.93 19.53
C GLU A 450 -15.15 -14.43 18.72
N GLY A 451 -15.45 -15.72 18.84
CA GLY A 451 -16.54 -16.36 18.11
C GLY A 451 -16.19 -16.77 16.68
N SER A 452 -14.95 -16.56 16.22
CA SER A 452 -14.46 -17.11 14.95
C SER A 452 -14.20 -18.62 15.05
N ASN A 453 -14.18 -19.26 13.90
CA ASN A 453 -13.77 -20.66 13.73
C ASN A 453 -13.50 -20.95 12.24
N PRO A 454 -12.89 -22.07 11.87
CA PRO A 454 -12.58 -22.41 10.49
C PRO A 454 -13.78 -22.44 9.53
N ALA A 455 -14.96 -22.86 10.00
CA ALA A 455 -16.16 -22.86 9.16
C ALA A 455 -16.58 -21.41 8.77
N LYS A 456 -16.54 -20.49 9.72
CA LYS A 456 -16.81 -19.07 9.50
C LYS A 456 -15.75 -18.41 8.63
N LEU A 457 -14.48 -18.80 8.80
CA LEU A 457 -13.38 -18.32 7.94
C LEU A 457 -13.59 -18.77 6.48
N LYS A 458 -13.93 -20.05 6.26
CA LYS A 458 -14.29 -20.56 4.92
C LYS A 458 -15.49 -19.81 4.34
N ALA A 459 -16.49 -19.50 5.14
CA ALA A 459 -17.65 -18.72 4.73
C ALA A 459 -17.24 -17.28 4.31
N ALA A 460 -16.37 -16.63 5.07
CA ALA A 460 -15.86 -15.31 4.75
C ALA A 460 -15.05 -15.32 3.45
N PHE A 461 -14.17 -16.30 3.23
CA PHE A 461 -13.47 -16.48 1.95
C PHE A 461 -14.44 -16.78 0.79
N SER A 462 -15.50 -17.54 1.04
CA SER A 462 -16.50 -17.82 0.01
C SER A 462 -17.19 -16.54 -0.48
N LEU A 463 -17.55 -15.64 0.42
CA LEU A 463 -18.09 -14.33 0.09
C LEU A 463 -17.01 -13.45 -0.59
N LEU A 464 -15.84 -13.31 0.02
CA LEU A 464 -14.73 -12.48 -0.49
C LEU A 464 -14.41 -12.82 -1.95
N LEU A 465 -14.30 -14.11 -2.29
CA LEU A 465 -13.84 -14.58 -3.59
C LEU A 465 -14.95 -14.65 -4.65
N THR A 466 -16.21 -14.44 -4.29
CA THR A 466 -17.36 -14.46 -5.20
C THR A 466 -18.02 -13.09 -5.41
N LEU A 467 -17.84 -12.16 -4.46
CA LEU A 467 -18.31 -10.77 -4.58
C LEU A 467 -17.49 -9.99 -5.63
N ARG A 468 -17.95 -8.76 -5.92
CA ARG A 468 -17.21 -7.81 -6.76
C ARG A 468 -15.92 -7.37 -6.06
N GLY A 469 -14.96 -6.83 -6.83
CA GLY A 469 -13.70 -6.31 -6.33
C GLY A 469 -12.51 -7.24 -6.56
N ILE A 470 -11.35 -6.77 -6.14
CA ILE A 470 -10.06 -7.47 -6.21
C ILE A 470 -9.79 -8.06 -4.82
N PRO A 471 -9.86 -9.38 -4.63
CA PRO A 471 -9.66 -9.95 -3.31
C PRO A 471 -8.20 -9.87 -2.87
N GLN A 472 -7.98 -9.50 -1.60
CA GLN A 472 -6.69 -9.55 -0.92
C GLN A 472 -6.75 -10.59 0.19
N ILE A 473 -5.72 -11.43 0.26
CA ILE A 473 -5.50 -12.45 1.30
C ILE A 473 -4.29 -12.04 2.12
N TYR A 474 -4.40 -12.06 3.44
CA TYR A 474 -3.25 -11.86 4.32
C TYR A 474 -2.54 -13.20 4.57
N SER A 475 -1.23 -13.22 4.40
CA SER A 475 -0.38 -14.41 4.58
C SER A 475 -0.71 -15.18 5.84
N GLY A 476 -1.05 -16.46 5.67
CA GLY A 476 -1.45 -17.38 6.75
C GLY A 476 -2.95 -17.47 7.03
N ASP A 477 -3.79 -16.55 6.53
CA ASP A 477 -5.24 -16.66 6.70
C ASP A 477 -5.80 -17.87 5.93
N GLU A 478 -5.17 -18.26 4.80
CA GLU A 478 -5.51 -19.45 4.01
C GLU A 478 -5.22 -20.78 4.73
N ILE A 479 -4.45 -20.75 5.81
CA ILE A 479 -4.19 -21.88 6.70
C ILE A 479 -4.74 -21.66 8.12
N ALA A 480 -5.71 -20.75 8.25
CA ALA A 480 -6.38 -20.44 9.51
C ALA A 480 -5.44 -20.00 10.66
N MET A 481 -4.39 -19.24 10.35
CA MET A 481 -3.49 -18.71 11.39
C MET A 481 -4.23 -17.81 12.37
N PRO A 482 -4.10 -18.06 13.69
CA PRO A 482 -4.64 -17.18 14.71
C PRO A 482 -3.70 -15.98 14.96
N GLY A 483 -4.24 -14.90 15.51
CA GLY A 483 -3.46 -13.75 15.96
C GLY A 483 -4.36 -12.63 16.48
N GLY A 484 -4.00 -12.05 17.62
CA GLY A 484 -4.70 -10.94 18.26
C GLY A 484 -4.41 -9.60 17.62
N ILE A 485 -4.31 -8.56 18.45
CA ILE A 485 -3.87 -7.23 18.00
C ILE A 485 -2.35 -7.23 17.76
N ASP A 486 -1.85 -6.23 17.04
CA ASP A 486 -0.40 -5.98 16.86
C ASP A 486 0.35 -6.05 18.22
N PRO A 487 1.46 -6.81 18.32
CA PRO A 487 2.15 -7.55 17.25
C PRO A 487 1.70 -9.02 17.05
N ASP A 488 0.70 -9.52 17.80
CA ASP A 488 0.32 -10.92 17.78
C ASP A 488 -0.34 -11.35 16.44
N ASN A 489 -0.91 -10.42 15.68
CA ASN A 489 -1.42 -10.66 14.32
C ASN A 489 -0.31 -10.88 13.28
N ARG A 490 0.96 -10.60 13.63
CA ARG A 490 2.15 -10.64 12.77
C ARG A 490 3.08 -11.81 13.12
N ARG A 491 2.49 -12.96 13.44
CA ARG A 491 3.22 -14.20 13.74
C ARG A 491 3.92 -14.74 12.51
N ASP A 492 5.00 -15.49 12.72
CA ASP A 492 5.73 -16.21 11.68
C ASP A 492 4.82 -17.20 10.95
N PHE A 493 5.00 -17.31 9.64
CA PHE A 493 4.37 -18.36 8.85
C PHE A 493 5.00 -19.72 9.22
N PRO A 494 4.20 -20.73 9.59
CA PRO A 494 4.74 -22.01 10.07
C PRO A 494 5.51 -22.76 8.97
N GLY A 495 6.76 -23.07 9.21
CA GLY A 495 7.66 -23.74 8.26
C GLY A 495 8.54 -22.77 7.48
N GLY A 496 8.38 -21.45 7.69
CA GLY A 496 9.22 -20.45 7.05
C GLY A 496 10.60 -20.28 7.68
N PHE A 497 10.85 -20.86 8.85
CA PHE A 497 12.04 -20.56 9.62
C PHE A 497 12.75 -21.82 10.12
N PRO A 498 14.10 -21.79 10.24
CA PRO A 498 14.86 -22.90 10.78
C PRO A 498 14.37 -23.33 12.17
N GLY A 499 14.14 -24.62 12.32
CA GLY A 499 13.68 -25.20 13.59
C GLY A 499 12.18 -25.19 13.82
N ASP A 500 11.38 -24.74 12.86
CA ASP A 500 9.93 -24.81 12.94
C ASP A 500 9.46 -26.29 13.05
N PRO A 501 8.45 -26.60 13.87
CA PRO A 501 8.04 -27.97 14.14
C PRO A 501 7.36 -28.64 12.95
N HIS A 502 6.83 -27.88 12.00
CA HIS A 502 6.16 -28.36 10.80
C HIS A 502 6.21 -27.30 9.71
N ASP A 503 6.13 -27.72 8.47
CA ASP A 503 6.18 -26.87 7.28
C ASP A 503 4.79 -26.78 6.65
N ALA A 504 4.09 -25.67 6.89
CA ALA A 504 2.75 -25.44 6.34
C ALA A 504 2.74 -25.04 4.85
N PHE A 505 3.87 -24.77 4.25
CA PHE A 505 3.97 -24.63 2.79
C PHE A 505 3.69 -25.96 2.10
N ALA A 506 4.04 -27.07 2.72
CA ALA A 506 3.77 -28.41 2.23
C ALA A 506 2.46 -28.99 2.79
N ALA A 507 1.69 -29.71 1.96
CA ALA A 507 0.45 -30.36 2.39
C ALA A 507 0.68 -31.35 3.55
N SER A 508 1.83 -32.02 3.58
CA SER A 508 2.20 -32.96 4.64
C SER A 508 2.49 -32.32 6.01
N GLY A 509 2.80 -31.02 6.01
CA GLY A 509 3.07 -30.27 7.24
C GLY A 509 1.85 -29.52 7.78
N ARG A 510 0.76 -29.40 7.01
CA ARG A 510 -0.51 -28.83 7.47
C ARG A 510 -1.31 -29.86 8.29
N ASN A 511 -1.86 -29.44 9.41
CA ASN A 511 -2.84 -30.25 10.12
C ASN A 511 -4.18 -30.32 9.34
N ALA A 512 -5.13 -31.15 9.81
CA ALA A 512 -6.40 -31.36 9.09
C ALA A 512 -7.22 -30.07 8.89
N GLU A 513 -7.22 -29.18 9.89
CA GLU A 513 -7.94 -27.91 9.85
C GLU A 513 -7.27 -26.94 8.85
N GLN A 514 -5.96 -26.79 8.92
CA GLN A 514 -5.18 -25.97 7.98
C GLN A 514 -5.36 -26.45 6.55
N GLN A 515 -5.31 -27.77 6.32
CA GLN A 515 -5.50 -28.34 4.99
C GLN A 515 -6.92 -28.16 4.46
N ASP A 516 -7.94 -28.25 5.32
CA ASP A 516 -9.34 -28.03 4.94
C ASP A 516 -9.59 -26.58 4.49
N VAL A 517 -9.09 -25.60 5.26
CA VAL A 517 -9.20 -24.17 4.88
C VAL A 517 -8.39 -23.88 3.62
N PHE A 518 -7.15 -24.34 3.53
CA PHE A 518 -6.30 -24.18 2.35
C PHE A 518 -6.98 -24.71 1.07
N THR A 519 -7.48 -25.95 1.13
CA THR A 519 -8.17 -26.57 -0.01
C THR A 519 -9.42 -25.81 -0.42
N HIS A 520 -10.16 -25.28 0.56
CA HIS A 520 -11.34 -24.46 0.30
C HIS A 520 -10.98 -23.16 -0.42
N VAL A 521 -9.96 -22.43 0.05
CA VAL A 521 -9.48 -21.18 -0.58
C VAL A 521 -8.95 -21.47 -1.98
N GLN A 522 -8.11 -22.48 -2.14
CA GLN A 522 -7.56 -22.91 -3.43
C GLN A 522 -8.66 -23.25 -4.45
N SER A 523 -9.70 -23.97 -4.01
CA SER A 523 -10.85 -24.33 -4.86
C SER A 523 -11.65 -23.10 -5.33
N LEU A 524 -11.82 -22.10 -4.45
CA LEU A 524 -12.50 -20.86 -4.80
C LEU A 524 -11.65 -19.99 -5.74
N LEU A 525 -10.34 -19.96 -5.57
CA LEU A 525 -9.42 -19.25 -6.48
C LEU A 525 -9.42 -19.93 -7.86
N ALA A 526 -9.41 -21.25 -7.91
CA ALA A 526 -9.55 -22.01 -9.16
C ALA A 526 -10.91 -21.73 -9.83
N LEU A 527 -12.01 -21.68 -9.07
CA LEU A 527 -13.33 -21.28 -9.58
C LEU A 527 -13.29 -19.86 -10.17
N ARG A 528 -12.73 -18.89 -9.44
CA ARG A 528 -12.60 -17.50 -9.90
C ARG A 528 -11.76 -17.39 -11.17
N LYS A 529 -10.69 -18.18 -11.29
CA LYS A 529 -9.83 -18.24 -12.47
C LYS A 529 -10.59 -18.71 -13.71
N VAL A 530 -11.44 -19.74 -13.56
CA VAL A 530 -12.21 -20.33 -14.68
C VAL A 530 -13.40 -19.46 -15.08
N HIS A 531 -14.08 -18.85 -14.11
CA HIS A 531 -15.32 -18.12 -14.32
C HIS A 531 -15.09 -16.60 -14.40
N ALA A 532 -15.11 -16.06 -15.62
CA ALA A 532 -14.90 -14.63 -15.85
C ALA A 532 -15.97 -13.77 -15.16
N ALA A 533 -17.20 -14.26 -15.00
CA ALA A 533 -18.27 -13.56 -14.32
C ALA A 533 -17.92 -13.23 -12.87
N LEU A 534 -17.13 -14.06 -12.15
CA LEU A 534 -16.69 -13.76 -10.77
C LEU A 534 -15.70 -12.59 -10.71
N ARG A 535 -14.94 -12.36 -11.80
CA ARG A 535 -13.96 -11.27 -11.89
C ARG A 535 -14.57 -9.99 -12.43
N ALA A 536 -15.32 -10.10 -13.54
CA ALA A 536 -15.76 -8.98 -14.35
C ALA A 536 -17.28 -8.81 -14.45
N GLY A 537 -18.06 -9.77 -13.95
CA GLY A 537 -19.52 -9.75 -14.09
C GLY A 537 -20.16 -8.65 -13.23
N LYS A 538 -21.22 -8.05 -13.78
CA LYS A 538 -22.10 -7.16 -13.00
C LYS A 538 -22.73 -7.95 -11.87
N GLN A 539 -22.81 -7.35 -10.67
CA GLN A 539 -23.44 -7.95 -9.51
C GLN A 539 -24.88 -7.48 -9.36
N TRP A 540 -25.79 -8.42 -9.08
CA TRP A 540 -27.20 -8.16 -8.85
C TRP A 540 -27.66 -8.82 -7.56
N HIS A 541 -28.38 -8.12 -6.72
CA HIS A 541 -29.10 -8.72 -5.59
C HIS A 541 -30.29 -9.51 -6.13
N ILE A 542 -30.41 -10.80 -5.76
CA ILE A 542 -31.51 -11.66 -6.18
C ILE A 542 -32.48 -11.90 -5.03
N GLY A 543 -31.96 -12.14 -3.81
CA GLY A 543 -32.79 -12.35 -2.63
C GLY A 543 -31.95 -12.31 -1.36
N TRP A 544 -32.58 -11.87 -0.27
CA TRP A 544 -31.93 -11.81 1.04
C TRP A 544 -32.96 -11.74 2.17
N ASP A 545 -32.54 -12.20 3.34
CA ASP A 545 -33.22 -11.94 4.62
C ASP A 545 -32.16 -11.82 5.74
N GLU A 546 -32.49 -12.16 6.95
CA GLU A 546 -31.56 -12.16 8.08
C GLU A 546 -30.49 -13.24 7.94
N ASN A 547 -30.81 -14.36 7.30
CA ASN A 547 -30.05 -15.59 7.31
C ASN A 547 -29.38 -15.96 5.99
N TYR A 548 -29.86 -15.46 4.84
CA TYR A 548 -29.27 -15.78 3.55
C TYR A 548 -29.07 -14.56 2.66
N TYR A 549 -28.16 -14.69 1.72
CA TYR A 549 -27.95 -13.73 0.64
C TYR A 549 -27.74 -14.48 -0.67
N ALA A 550 -28.56 -14.16 -1.66
CA ALA A 550 -28.46 -14.64 -3.02
C ALA A 550 -28.15 -13.48 -3.97
N PHE A 551 -27.13 -13.64 -4.80
CA PHE A 551 -26.73 -12.65 -5.78
C PHE A 551 -26.28 -13.31 -7.08
N LEU A 552 -26.33 -12.55 -8.17
CA LEU A 552 -25.90 -13.00 -9.48
C LEU A 552 -24.65 -12.23 -9.91
N ARG A 553 -23.73 -12.93 -10.52
CA ARG A 553 -22.62 -12.34 -11.28
C ARG A 553 -22.90 -12.59 -12.76
N GLU A 554 -22.99 -11.52 -13.57
CA GLU A 554 -23.48 -11.58 -14.95
C GLU A 554 -22.50 -10.94 -15.92
N LEU A 555 -22.12 -11.71 -16.94
CA LEU A 555 -21.57 -11.26 -18.22
C LEU A 555 -22.53 -11.66 -19.33
N PRO A 556 -22.43 -11.11 -20.54
CA PRO A 556 -23.28 -11.51 -21.68
C PRO A 556 -23.26 -13.01 -21.97
N GLU A 557 -22.10 -13.63 -21.82
CA GLU A 557 -21.86 -15.05 -22.11
C GLU A 557 -21.91 -15.96 -20.88
N GLU A 558 -21.95 -15.42 -19.67
CA GLU A 558 -21.87 -16.20 -18.43
C GLU A 558 -22.68 -15.58 -17.30
N LYS A 559 -23.51 -16.41 -16.67
CA LYS A 559 -24.26 -16.04 -15.46
C LYS A 559 -24.01 -17.06 -14.36
N LEU A 560 -23.68 -16.58 -13.17
CA LEU A 560 -23.49 -17.38 -11.98
C LEU A 560 -24.41 -16.88 -10.87
N LEU A 561 -25.29 -17.77 -10.38
CA LEU A 561 -26.07 -17.53 -9.17
C LEU A 561 -25.26 -18.02 -7.96
N ILE A 562 -25.04 -17.16 -7.01
CA ILE A 562 -24.37 -17.44 -5.75
C ILE A 562 -25.39 -17.33 -4.62
N VAL A 563 -25.47 -18.36 -3.77
CA VAL A 563 -26.36 -18.36 -2.60
C VAL A 563 -25.54 -18.74 -1.36
N TYR A 564 -25.61 -17.90 -0.35
CA TYR A 564 -24.94 -18.08 0.94
C TYR A 564 -25.96 -18.20 2.07
N ASN A 565 -25.79 -19.21 2.93
CA ASN A 565 -26.55 -19.42 4.14
C ASN A 565 -25.69 -19.04 5.36
N ASN A 566 -26.06 -17.97 6.07
CA ASN A 566 -25.38 -17.49 7.28
C ASN A 566 -25.94 -18.14 8.58
N ALA A 567 -27.05 -18.85 8.49
CA ALA A 567 -27.65 -19.49 9.66
C ALA A 567 -26.82 -20.67 10.17
N SER A 568 -26.98 -21.02 11.43
CA SER A 568 -26.39 -22.20 12.06
C SER A 568 -27.13 -23.51 11.77
N LYS A 569 -28.11 -23.50 10.86
CA LYS A 569 -28.94 -24.63 10.44
C LYS A 569 -29.10 -24.64 8.92
N THR A 570 -29.47 -25.79 8.37
CA THR A 570 -29.88 -25.88 6.97
C THR A 570 -31.11 -25.01 6.70
N LEU A 571 -31.11 -24.28 5.58
CA LEU A 571 -32.24 -23.49 5.10
C LEU A 571 -32.85 -24.14 3.85
N GLU A 572 -34.18 -24.27 3.88
CA GLU A 572 -34.98 -24.58 2.70
C GLU A 572 -35.39 -23.27 2.06
N LEU A 573 -34.75 -22.93 0.95
CA LEU A 573 -34.91 -21.64 0.29
C LEU A 573 -35.84 -21.75 -0.92
N SER A 574 -36.67 -20.71 -1.10
CA SER A 574 -37.55 -20.51 -2.26
C SER A 574 -37.41 -19.06 -2.72
N ILE A 575 -36.48 -18.81 -3.63
CA ILE A 575 -36.04 -17.47 -4.04
C ILE A 575 -36.79 -17.06 -5.31
N PRO A 576 -37.63 -16.01 -5.31
CA PRO A 576 -38.30 -15.52 -6.52
C PRO A 576 -37.29 -14.98 -7.53
N VAL A 577 -37.45 -15.32 -8.81
CA VAL A 577 -36.60 -14.83 -9.89
C VAL A 577 -37.37 -14.02 -10.95
N GLU A 578 -38.67 -13.82 -10.76
CA GLU A 578 -39.48 -12.94 -11.60
C GLU A 578 -38.93 -11.49 -11.55
N ASN A 579 -38.89 -10.84 -12.70
CA ASN A 579 -38.35 -9.49 -12.87
C ASN A 579 -36.88 -9.31 -12.44
N THR A 580 -36.13 -10.41 -12.42
CA THR A 580 -34.67 -10.41 -12.21
C THR A 580 -33.97 -10.85 -13.53
N PRO A 581 -32.63 -10.67 -13.63
CA PRO A 581 -31.89 -11.23 -14.78
C PRO A 581 -31.95 -12.76 -14.89
N LEU A 582 -32.54 -13.46 -13.92
CA LEU A 582 -32.78 -14.89 -13.90
C LEU A 582 -34.22 -15.28 -14.40
N ALA A 583 -35.07 -14.33 -14.74
CA ALA A 583 -36.47 -14.60 -15.09
C ALA A 583 -36.64 -15.56 -16.29
N THR A 584 -35.68 -15.63 -17.16
CA THR A 584 -35.66 -16.53 -18.32
C THR A 584 -34.83 -17.80 -18.13
N ALA A 585 -34.19 -17.95 -16.98
CA ALA A 585 -33.36 -19.10 -16.66
C ALA A 585 -34.23 -20.38 -16.56
N ARG A 586 -33.72 -21.48 -17.10
CA ARG A 586 -34.43 -22.77 -17.12
C ARG A 586 -33.72 -23.85 -16.33
N GLN A 587 -32.42 -23.75 -16.17
CA GLN A 587 -31.61 -24.77 -15.51
C GLN A 587 -30.49 -24.14 -14.71
N LEU A 588 -30.20 -24.74 -13.56
CA LEU A 588 -29.07 -24.43 -12.69
C LEU A 588 -28.16 -25.66 -12.62
N GLN A 589 -26.86 -25.45 -12.85
CA GLN A 589 -25.86 -26.48 -12.72
C GLN A 589 -24.89 -26.08 -11.60
N THR A 590 -24.77 -26.90 -10.58
CA THR A 590 -23.81 -26.67 -9.48
C THR A 590 -22.38 -26.68 -10.01
N VAL A 591 -21.64 -25.60 -9.75
CA VAL A 591 -20.21 -25.46 -10.09
C VAL A 591 -19.33 -25.38 -8.84
N PHE A 592 -19.93 -25.04 -7.69
CA PHE A 592 -19.26 -25.07 -6.39
C PHE A 592 -20.27 -25.39 -5.27
N GLY A 593 -19.82 -26.14 -4.26
CA GLY A 593 -20.68 -26.64 -3.19
C GLY A 593 -21.30 -28.00 -3.53
N ASN A 594 -22.00 -28.61 -2.56
CA ASN A 594 -22.59 -29.95 -2.67
C ASN A 594 -24.13 -29.92 -2.72
N THR A 595 -24.69 -28.79 -3.14
CA THR A 595 -26.14 -28.57 -3.17
C THR A 595 -26.62 -28.48 -4.61
N SER A 596 -27.75 -29.12 -4.93
CA SER A 596 -28.48 -28.91 -6.17
C SER A 596 -29.54 -27.83 -6.00
N ALA A 597 -29.88 -27.15 -7.08
CA ALA A 597 -30.98 -26.18 -7.12
C ALA A 597 -31.83 -26.41 -8.38
N GLU A 598 -33.12 -26.15 -8.27
CA GLU A 598 -34.03 -26.22 -9.40
C GLU A 598 -34.86 -24.94 -9.55
N ILE A 599 -35.33 -24.66 -10.75
CA ILE A 599 -36.25 -23.54 -11.03
C ILE A 599 -37.63 -24.13 -11.28
N VAL A 600 -38.56 -23.82 -10.37
CA VAL A 600 -39.96 -24.27 -10.47
C VAL A 600 -40.87 -23.05 -10.26
N THR A 601 -41.80 -22.84 -11.17
CA THR A 601 -42.81 -21.76 -11.10
C THR A 601 -42.22 -20.38 -10.79
N GLY A 602 -41.12 -19.99 -11.45
CA GLY A 602 -40.49 -18.70 -11.29
C GLY A 602 -39.72 -18.52 -9.95
N LYS A 603 -39.34 -19.63 -9.29
CA LYS A 603 -38.57 -19.62 -8.06
C LYS A 603 -37.42 -20.61 -8.13
N VAL A 604 -36.28 -20.24 -7.56
CA VAL A 604 -35.17 -21.16 -7.27
C VAL A 604 -35.42 -21.84 -5.95
N HIS A 605 -35.45 -23.19 -5.97
CA HIS A 605 -35.59 -24.03 -4.79
C HIS A 605 -34.29 -24.76 -4.51
N LEU A 606 -33.78 -24.66 -3.26
CA LEU A 606 -32.60 -25.37 -2.82
C LEU A 606 -32.62 -25.57 -1.29
N SER A 607 -31.97 -26.67 -0.88
CA SER A 607 -31.65 -26.91 0.54
C SER A 607 -30.17 -26.63 0.77
N LEU A 608 -29.84 -25.58 1.53
CA LEU A 608 -28.47 -25.14 1.71
C LEU A 608 -28.01 -25.36 3.16
N PRO A 609 -26.96 -26.19 3.40
CA PRO A 609 -26.44 -26.43 4.74
C PRO A 609 -26.01 -25.17 5.49
N ALA A 610 -25.88 -25.28 6.81
CA ALA A 610 -25.44 -24.18 7.69
C ALA A 610 -24.08 -23.60 7.27
N GLN A 611 -23.97 -22.29 7.25
CA GLN A 611 -22.72 -21.54 6.99
C GLN A 611 -21.98 -21.99 5.72
N THR A 612 -22.73 -22.29 4.65
CA THR A 612 -22.17 -22.71 3.37
C THR A 612 -22.61 -21.80 2.23
N LEU A 613 -21.84 -21.83 1.15
CA LEU A 613 -22.12 -21.15 -0.10
C LEU A 613 -22.19 -22.17 -1.23
N ALA A 614 -23.12 -21.96 -2.14
CA ALA A 614 -23.22 -22.70 -3.38
C ALA A 614 -23.21 -21.75 -4.58
N VAL A 615 -22.55 -22.15 -5.66
CA VAL A 615 -22.50 -21.42 -6.94
C VAL A 615 -23.09 -22.30 -8.04
N PHE A 616 -23.97 -21.69 -8.84
CA PHE A 616 -24.66 -22.34 -9.93
C PHE A 616 -24.41 -21.59 -11.24
N SER A 617 -23.99 -22.31 -12.26
CA SER A 617 -24.05 -21.82 -13.65
C SER A 617 -25.49 -21.82 -14.12
N VAL A 618 -25.90 -20.72 -14.75
CA VAL A 618 -27.29 -20.49 -15.19
C VAL A 618 -27.39 -20.74 -16.69
N ARG A 619 -28.41 -21.52 -17.12
CA ARG A 619 -28.72 -21.81 -18.53
C ARG A 619 -30.16 -21.53 -18.87
#